data_fa195c6189570cc078e94d0a95dd8920
#
_entry.id   fa195c6189570cc078e94d0a95dd8920
#
_cell.length_a   1.000
_cell.length_b   1.000
_cell.length_c   1.000
_cell.angle_alpha   90.00
_cell.angle_beta   90.00
_cell.angle_gamma   90.00
#
_symmetry.space_group_name_H-M   'P 1'
#
loop_
_entity.id
_entity.type
_entity.pdbx_description
1 polymer ?
#
loop_
_entity_poly.entity_id
_entity_poly.type
_entity_poly.pdbx_seq_one_letter_code
_entity_poly.pdbx_strand_id
1 'polypeptide(L)'
;GLGYIRLGQPATTLSGGEAQRVKLATELSKRATGRTVYILDEPTTGLHFADGEKLLQVLHRLVDNGNTVIVIEHNLDVIKTADWIVDLGPEGGARGGRIVAEGTPEAIAAVPESATGEYLAHVLKGEPVLPLSDVDVAVPKRRRSAAGASGTKRSRKRATPAA
;
A
#
# COMPACT_ATOMS: atom_id res chain seq x y z
N GLY A 1 14.41 -13.17 4.44
CA GLY A 1 14.80 -12.03 3.62
C GLY A 1 15.81 -11.08 4.23
N LEU A 2 16.72 -11.52 5.16
CA LEU A 2 17.76 -10.68 5.77
C LEU A 2 19.19 -11.14 5.45
N GLY A 3 19.37 -12.11 4.55
CA GLY A 3 20.67 -12.75 4.28
C GLY A 3 21.74 -11.82 3.69
N TYR A 4 21.36 -10.66 3.19
CA TYR A 4 22.27 -9.65 2.63
C TYR A 4 22.72 -8.60 3.67
N ILE A 5 22.07 -8.52 4.84
CA ILE A 5 22.41 -7.57 5.90
C ILE A 5 23.71 -8.02 6.59
N ARG A 6 24.62 -7.06 6.80
CA ARG A 6 25.89 -7.32 7.48
C ARG A 6 25.74 -7.12 8.99
N LEU A 7 26.36 -8.01 9.78
CA LEU A 7 26.46 -7.82 11.23
C LEU A 7 27.26 -6.54 11.52
N GLY A 8 26.76 -5.72 12.45
CA GLY A 8 27.36 -4.44 12.79
C GLY A 8 26.96 -3.28 11.87
N GLN A 9 26.07 -3.47 10.91
CA GLN A 9 25.53 -2.40 10.09
C GLN A 9 24.76 -1.41 10.96
N PRO A 10 25.00 -0.07 10.83
CA PRO A 10 24.24 0.94 11.59
C PRO A 10 22.74 0.87 11.25
N ALA A 11 21.87 0.97 12.27
CA ALA A 11 20.42 0.92 12.09
C ALA A 11 19.89 2.01 11.15
N THR A 12 20.57 3.15 11.07
CA THR A 12 20.22 4.27 10.17
C THR A 12 20.42 3.97 8.69
N THR A 13 21.10 2.89 8.35
CA THR A 13 21.32 2.44 6.96
C THR A 13 20.28 1.40 6.51
N LEU A 14 19.43 0.96 7.43
CA LEU A 14 18.36 0.01 7.13
C LEU A 14 17.14 0.76 6.58
N SER A 15 16.49 0.19 5.58
CA SER A 15 15.15 0.62 5.17
C SER A 15 14.13 0.31 6.27
N GLY A 16 12.95 0.96 6.25
CA GLY A 16 11.89 0.71 7.23
C GLY A 16 11.51 -0.78 7.31
N GLY A 17 11.33 -1.44 6.17
CA GLY A 17 11.01 -2.86 6.11
C GLY A 17 12.14 -3.77 6.63
N GLU A 18 13.41 -3.41 6.40
CA GLU A 18 14.55 -4.15 6.96
C GLU A 18 14.60 -4.03 8.48
N ALA A 19 14.45 -2.82 9.01
CA ALA A 19 14.42 -2.58 10.45
C ALA A 19 13.27 -3.34 11.12
N GLN A 20 12.10 -3.37 10.49
CA GLN A 20 10.93 -4.11 10.95
C GLN A 20 11.20 -5.62 11.00
N ARG A 21 11.80 -6.19 9.94
CA ARG A 21 12.17 -7.61 9.89
C ARG A 21 13.25 -8.00 10.91
N VAL A 22 14.24 -7.14 11.15
CA VAL A 22 15.22 -7.36 12.21
C VAL A 22 14.53 -7.40 13.58
N LYS A 23 13.62 -6.49 13.85
CA LYS A 23 12.82 -6.46 15.07
C LYS A 23 11.95 -7.72 15.20
N LEU A 24 11.29 -8.12 14.11
CA LEU A 24 10.50 -9.35 14.06
C LEU A 24 11.37 -10.60 14.34
N ALA A 25 12.57 -10.70 13.76
CA ALA A 25 13.49 -11.79 14.02
C ALA A 25 13.89 -11.86 15.51
N THR A 26 14.06 -10.70 16.14
CA THR A 26 14.33 -10.62 17.59
C THR A 26 13.14 -11.13 18.41
N GLU A 27 11.91 -10.76 18.04
CA GLU A 27 10.70 -11.23 18.72
C GLU A 27 10.50 -12.74 18.56
N LEU A 28 10.78 -13.27 17.36
CA LEU A 28 10.70 -14.71 17.08
C LEU A 28 11.72 -15.55 17.88
N SER A 29 12.84 -14.96 18.28
CA SER A 29 13.83 -15.64 19.13
C SER A 29 13.38 -15.77 20.59
N LYS A 30 12.35 -15.01 21.00
CA LYS A 30 11.80 -15.08 22.36
C LYS A 30 10.84 -16.26 22.48
N ARG A 31 10.67 -16.77 23.71
CA ARG A 31 9.69 -17.80 24.00
C ARG A 31 8.28 -17.24 23.76
N ALA A 32 7.53 -17.86 22.86
CA ALA A 32 6.16 -17.48 22.58
C ALA A 32 5.27 -17.66 23.83
N THR A 33 4.50 -16.63 24.16
CA THR A 33 3.52 -16.66 25.27
C THR A 33 2.10 -16.94 24.79
N GLY A 34 1.86 -16.84 23.47
CA GLY A 34 0.53 -16.98 22.85
C GLY A 34 -0.46 -15.84 23.21
N ARG A 35 0.04 -14.68 23.65
CA ARG A 35 -0.79 -13.54 24.10
C ARG A 35 -0.26 -12.21 23.58
N THR A 36 0.46 -12.23 22.46
CA THR A 36 1.06 -11.03 21.88
C THR A 36 0.26 -10.59 20.65
N VAL A 37 0.06 -9.29 20.52
CA VAL A 37 -0.47 -8.67 19.30
C VAL A 37 0.70 -8.04 18.53
N TYR A 38 0.91 -8.48 17.31
CA TYR A 38 1.91 -7.92 16.39
C TYR A 38 1.17 -7.03 15.39
N ILE A 39 1.63 -5.80 15.23
CA ILE A 39 1.12 -4.87 14.21
C ILE A 39 2.28 -4.58 13.26
N LEU A 40 2.09 -4.90 12.00
CA LEU A 40 3.08 -4.78 10.94
C LEU A 40 2.53 -3.87 9.84
N ASP A 41 3.33 -2.88 9.46
CA ASP A 41 2.98 -1.91 8.42
C ASP A 41 3.84 -2.21 7.18
N GLU A 42 3.19 -2.60 6.08
CA GLU A 42 3.79 -2.98 4.80
C GLU A 42 5.05 -3.88 4.93
N PRO A 43 5.00 -5.00 5.66
CA PRO A 43 6.19 -5.81 5.94
C PRO A 43 6.81 -6.46 4.71
N THR A 44 6.08 -6.54 3.58
CA THR A 44 6.60 -7.07 2.32
C THR A 44 7.29 -6.03 1.45
N THR A 45 7.26 -4.75 1.81
CA THR A 45 7.90 -3.69 1.03
C THR A 45 9.38 -3.95 0.81
N GLY A 46 9.79 -3.92 -0.47
CA GLY A 46 11.18 -4.14 -0.87
C GLY A 46 11.66 -5.59 -0.78
N LEU A 47 10.75 -6.56 -0.54
CA LEU A 47 11.09 -7.98 -0.58
C LEU A 47 10.99 -8.55 -2.00
N HIS A 48 11.94 -9.44 -2.31
CA HIS A 48 11.77 -10.34 -3.45
C HIS A 48 10.67 -11.36 -3.12
N PHE A 49 9.95 -11.85 -4.14
CA PHE A 49 8.84 -12.80 -3.99
C PHE A 49 9.16 -13.99 -3.06
N ALA A 50 10.31 -14.65 -3.27
CA ALA A 50 10.73 -15.79 -2.45
C ALA A 50 10.97 -15.43 -0.96
N ASP A 51 11.29 -14.19 -0.66
CA ASP A 51 11.47 -13.73 0.72
C ASP A 51 10.13 -13.29 1.34
N GLY A 52 9.18 -12.83 0.53
CA GLY A 52 7.80 -12.61 0.93
C GLY A 52 7.15 -13.90 1.43
N GLU A 53 7.33 -15.00 0.70
CA GLU A 53 6.83 -16.31 1.11
C GLU A 53 7.40 -16.77 2.47
N LYS A 54 8.70 -16.61 2.68
CA LYS A 54 9.33 -16.90 3.97
C LYS A 54 8.77 -16.05 5.11
N LEU A 55 8.49 -14.77 4.83
CA LEU A 55 7.87 -13.88 5.81
C LEU A 55 6.47 -14.38 6.17
N LEU A 56 5.65 -14.74 5.20
CA LEU A 56 4.32 -15.31 5.45
C LEU A 56 4.37 -16.56 6.31
N GLN A 57 5.29 -17.48 6.03
CA GLN A 57 5.48 -18.68 6.87
C GLN A 57 5.81 -18.33 8.33
N VAL A 58 6.57 -17.24 8.52
CA VAL A 58 6.89 -16.75 9.88
C VAL A 58 5.65 -16.17 10.56
N LEU A 59 4.85 -15.37 9.85
CA LEU A 59 3.62 -14.78 10.38
C LEU A 59 2.61 -15.85 10.76
N HIS A 60 2.41 -16.85 9.91
CA HIS A 60 1.54 -17.99 10.22
C HIS A 60 2.00 -18.74 11.48
N ARG A 61 3.30 -18.99 11.64
CA ARG A 61 3.81 -19.61 12.89
C ARG A 61 3.52 -18.78 14.14
N LEU A 62 3.51 -17.44 14.03
CA LEU A 62 3.12 -16.58 15.16
C LEU A 62 1.66 -16.78 15.51
N VAL A 63 0.78 -16.87 14.52
CA VAL A 63 -0.66 -17.12 14.70
C VAL A 63 -0.88 -18.52 15.28
N ASP A 64 -0.24 -19.55 14.73
CA ASP A 64 -0.31 -20.94 15.21
C ASP A 64 0.12 -21.07 16.68
N ASN A 65 1.02 -20.21 17.13
CA ASN A 65 1.45 -20.15 18.53
C ASN A 65 0.47 -19.34 19.42
N GLY A 66 -0.73 -19.01 18.94
CA GLY A 66 -1.79 -18.36 19.68
C GLY A 66 -1.69 -16.81 19.74
N ASN A 67 -0.81 -16.20 18.96
CA ASN A 67 -0.71 -14.75 18.90
C ASN A 67 -1.69 -14.16 17.86
N THR A 68 -1.93 -12.86 17.96
CA THR A 68 -2.68 -12.11 16.95
C THR A 68 -1.70 -11.32 16.08
N VAL A 69 -1.85 -11.39 14.76
CA VAL A 69 -1.03 -10.65 13.81
C VAL A 69 -1.95 -9.77 12.98
N ILE A 70 -1.73 -8.47 13.04
CA ILE A 70 -2.42 -7.45 12.24
C ILE A 70 -1.41 -6.92 11.22
N VAL A 71 -1.75 -7.00 9.94
CA VAL A 71 -0.88 -6.58 8.85
C VAL A 71 -1.60 -5.52 8.03
N ILE A 72 -0.96 -4.37 7.84
CA ILE A 72 -1.40 -3.36 6.89
C ILE A 72 -0.67 -3.66 5.59
N GLU A 73 -1.38 -4.02 4.55
CA GLU A 73 -0.79 -4.46 3.28
C GLU A 73 -1.67 -4.13 2.08
N HIS A 74 -1.01 -4.01 0.93
CA HIS A 74 -1.65 -3.88 -0.38
C HIS A 74 -1.23 -5.01 -1.34
N ASN A 75 -0.35 -5.91 -0.90
CA ASN A 75 0.09 -7.07 -1.66
C ASN A 75 -0.98 -8.18 -1.60
N LEU A 76 -1.59 -8.49 -2.74
CA LEU A 76 -2.67 -9.48 -2.85
C LEU A 76 -2.22 -10.89 -2.44
N ASP A 77 -0.96 -11.25 -2.63
CA ASP A 77 -0.43 -12.55 -2.20
C ASP A 77 -0.41 -12.70 -0.68
N VAL A 78 -0.27 -11.59 0.04
CA VAL A 78 -0.41 -11.55 1.50
C VAL A 78 -1.89 -11.54 1.89
N ILE A 79 -2.66 -10.63 1.30
CA ILE A 79 -4.08 -10.40 1.63
C ILE A 79 -4.90 -11.68 1.47
N LYS A 80 -4.68 -12.46 0.40
CA LYS A 80 -5.39 -13.73 0.17
C LYS A 80 -5.13 -14.81 1.22
N THR A 81 -4.08 -14.68 2.05
CA THR A 81 -3.71 -15.64 3.10
C THR A 81 -4.22 -15.24 4.48
N ALA A 82 -4.90 -14.10 4.60
CA ALA A 82 -5.44 -13.63 5.86
C ALA A 82 -6.66 -14.46 6.30
N ASP A 83 -6.82 -14.65 7.61
CA ASP A 83 -8.04 -15.24 8.18
C ASP A 83 -9.21 -14.26 8.13
N TRP A 84 -8.90 -12.94 8.26
CA TRP A 84 -9.87 -11.86 8.26
C TRP A 84 -9.28 -10.59 7.65
N ILE A 85 -10.08 -9.92 6.83
CA ILE A 85 -9.72 -8.65 6.17
C ILE A 85 -10.66 -7.57 6.65
N VAL A 86 -10.12 -6.38 6.87
CA VAL A 86 -10.87 -5.13 7.02
C VAL A 86 -10.45 -4.22 5.87
N ASP A 87 -11.34 -4.08 4.88
CA ASP A 87 -11.10 -3.27 3.70
C ASP A 87 -11.52 -1.82 3.93
N LEU A 88 -10.57 -0.90 3.71
CA LEU A 88 -10.75 0.53 3.94
C LEU A 88 -10.75 1.28 2.60
N GLY A 89 -11.75 2.10 2.36
CA GLY A 89 -11.82 2.89 1.13
C GLY A 89 -13.02 3.83 1.08
N PRO A 90 -13.46 4.22 -0.16
CA PRO A 90 -12.76 4.05 -1.45
C PRO A 90 -11.61 5.02 -1.66
N GLU A 91 -11.53 6.11 -0.90
CA GLU A 91 -10.53 7.17 -1.02
C GLU A 91 -9.66 7.26 0.24
N GLY A 92 -8.55 8.00 0.15
CA GLY A 92 -7.68 8.31 1.29
C GLY A 92 -7.92 9.72 1.86
N GLY A 93 -7.26 10.03 2.98
CA GLY A 93 -7.33 11.34 3.63
C GLY A 93 -8.68 11.66 4.25
N ALA A 94 -9.10 12.94 4.22
CA ALA A 94 -10.32 13.42 4.88
C ALA A 94 -11.62 12.81 4.34
N ARG A 95 -11.61 12.22 3.15
CA ARG A 95 -12.78 11.60 2.50
C ARG A 95 -12.74 10.08 2.47
N GLY A 96 -11.66 9.47 2.91
CA GLY A 96 -11.45 8.03 2.91
C GLY A 96 -11.45 7.42 4.31
N GLY A 97 -10.98 6.17 4.38
CA GLY A 97 -10.80 5.47 5.64
C GLY A 97 -12.10 4.94 6.27
N ARG A 98 -13.13 4.73 5.48
CA ARG A 98 -14.34 4.01 5.91
C ARG A 98 -14.15 2.52 5.69
N ILE A 99 -14.73 1.71 6.56
CA ILE A 99 -14.82 0.26 6.33
C ILE A 99 -15.80 0.06 5.16
N VAL A 100 -15.28 -0.48 4.06
CA VAL A 100 -16.07 -0.86 2.87
C VAL A 100 -16.62 -2.26 3.05
N ALA A 101 -15.77 -3.17 3.52
CA ALA A 101 -16.13 -4.56 3.77
C ALA A 101 -15.24 -5.15 4.86
N GLU A 102 -15.73 -6.20 5.51
CA GLU A 102 -14.94 -7.01 6.44
C GLU A 102 -15.35 -8.48 6.34
N GLY A 103 -14.39 -9.39 6.46
CA GLY A 103 -14.64 -10.82 6.35
C GLY A 103 -13.43 -11.62 5.88
N THR A 104 -13.67 -12.88 5.51
CA THR A 104 -12.64 -13.73 4.89
C THR A 104 -12.30 -13.22 3.48
N PRO A 105 -11.16 -13.60 2.89
CA PRO A 105 -10.81 -13.21 1.52
C PRO A 105 -11.92 -13.50 0.51
N GLU A 106 -12.60 -14.65 0.64
CA GLU A 106 -13.70 -15.04 -0.24
C GLU A 106 -14.93 -14.14 -0.04
N ALA A 107 -15.21 -13.74 1.20
CA ALA A 107 -16.32 -12.83 1.50
C ALA A 107 -16.05 -11.44 0.90
N ILE A 108 -14.82 -10.93 1.04
CA ILE A 108 -14.41 -9.66 0.45
C ILE A 108 -14.48 -9.70 -1.08
N ALA A 109 -14.04 -10.81 -1.70
CA ALA A 109 -14.10 -11.01 -3.16
C ALA A 109 -15.53 -10.99 -3.72
N ALA A 110 -16.54 -11.18 -2.89
CA ALA A 110 -17.96 -11.14 -3.28
C ALA A 110 -18.60 -9.75 -3.11
N VAL A 111 -17.88 -8.76 -2.58
CA VAL A 111 -18.42 -7.41 -2.33
C VAL A 111 -18.17 -6.51 -3.54
N PRO A 112 -19.22 -6.06 -4.28
CA PRO A 112 -19.05 -5.27 -5.51
C PRO A 112 -18.41 -3.89 -5.28
N GLU A 113 -18.56 -3.32 -4.10
CA GLU A 113 -18.03 -2.00 -3.74
C GLU A 113 -16.56 -2.04 -3.30
N SER A 114 -16.01 -3.24 -3.09
CA SER A 114 -14.63 -3.44 -2.66
C SER A 114 -13.70 -3.52 -3.87
N ALA A 115 -12.84 -2.51 -4.04
CA ALA A 115 -11.79 -2.57 -5.04
C ALA A 115 -10.80 -3.72 -4.75
N THR A 116 -10.48 -3.96 -3.48
CA THR A 116 -9.68 -5.10 -3.04
C THR A 116 -10.35 -6.42 -3.41
N GLY A 117 -11.68 -6.50 -3.23
CA GLY A 117 -12.50 -7.67 -3.56
C GLY A 117 -12.47 -8.01 -5.04
N GLU A 118 -12.54 -7.03 -5.93
CA GLU A 118 -12.44 -7.22 -7.37
C GLU A 118 -11.15 -7.96 -7.75
N TYR A 119 -10.00 -7.50 -7.24
CA TYR A 119 -8.71 -8.14 -7.51
C TYR A 119 -8.58 -9.51 -6.82
N LEU A 120 -9.09 -9.65 -5.59
CA LEU A 120 -9.07 -10.94 -4.87
C LEU A 120 -9.86 -12.00 -5.61
N ALA A 121 -10.98 -11.66 -6.24
CA ALA A 121 -11.79 -12.61 -7.01
C ALA A 121 -10.99 -13.28 -8.14
N HIS A 122 -10.07 -12.56 -8.78
CA HIS A 122 -9.16 -13.11 -9.80
C HIS A 122 -8.05 -13.97 -9.16
N VAL A 123 -7.40 -13.46 -8.13
CA VAL A 123 -6.28 -14.14 -7.45
C VAL A 123 -6.71 -15.46 -6.83
N LEU A 124 -7.89 -15.51 -6.20
CA LEU A 124 -8.43 -16.74 -5.59
C LEU A 124 -8.78 -17.81 -6.62
N LYS A 125 -9.11 -17.42 -7.86
CA LYS A 125 -9.31 -18.35 -8.99
C LYS A 125 -8.01 -18.78 -9.67
N GLY A 126 -6.87 -18.22 -9.27
CA GLY A 126 -5.58 -18.43 -9.95
C GLY A 126 -5.49 -17.74 -11.31
N GLU A 127 -6.34 -16.76 -11.56
CA GLU A 127 -6.31 -15.95 -12.76
C GLU A 127 -5.22 -14.87 -12.65
N PRO A 128 -4.51 -14.53 -13.74
CA PRO A 128 -3.54 -13.46 -13.71
C PRO A 128 -4.26 -12.12 -13.45
N VAL A 129 -3.77 -11.36 -12.50
CA VAL A 129 -4.17 -9.95 -12.35
C VAL A 129 -3.50 -9.18 -13.47
N LEU A 130 -4.28 -8.58 -14.36
CA LEU A 130 -3.75 -7.76 -15.45
C LEU A 130 -2.93 -6.61 -14.88
N PRO A 131 -1.71 -6.37 -15.39
CA PRO A 131 -0.92 -5.22 -14.97
C PRO A 131 -1.68 -3.93 -15.32
N LEU A 132 -1.56 -2.92 -14.45
CA LEU A 132 -2.18 -1.59 -14.64
C LEU A 132 -1.87 -0.92 -15.99
N SER A 133 -0.83 -1.39 -16.71
CA SER A 133 -0.51 -0.96 -18.08
C SER A 133 -1.59 -1.25 -19.11
N ASP A 134 -2.46 -2.22 -18.86
CA ASP A 134 -3.50 -2.65 -19.78
C ASP A 134 -4.89 -2.07 -19.43
N VAL A 135 -4.96 -1.33 -18.34
CA VAL A 135 -6.15 -0.59 -17.96
C VAL A 135 -6.10 0.76 -18.67
N ASP A 136 -7.03 0.99 -19.59
CA ASP A 136 -7.22 2.29 -20.26
C ASP A 136 -7.69 3.31 -19.18
N VAL A 137 -6.72 3.85 -18.44
CA VAL A 137 -6.99 4.91 -17.47
C VAL A 137 -7.34 6.15 -18.29
N ALA A 138 -8.64 6.37 -18.51
CA ALA A 138 -9.14 7.61 -19.10
C ALA A 138 -8.74 8.78 -18.19
N VAL A 139 -7.57 9.34 -18.43
CA VAL A 139 -7.10 10.54 -17.73
C VAL A 139 -8.11 11.66 -18.03
N PRO A 140 -8.84 12.18 -17.04
CA PRO A 140 -9.79 13.26 -17.27
C PRO A 140 -9.01 14.45 -17.84
N LYS A 141 -9.31 14.81 -19.09
CA LYS A 141 -8.72 15.99 -19.75
C LYS A 141 -8.97 17.20 -18.85
N ARG A 142 -7.93 17.71 -18.21
CA ARG A 142 -7.97 18.98 -17.50
C ARG A 142 -8.57 20.03 -18.44
N ARG A 143 -9.78 20.47 -18.15
CA ARG A 143 -10.36 21.65 -18.81
C ARG A 143 -9.39 22.81 -18.58
N ARG A 144 -8.69 23.21 -19.64
CA ARG A 144 -7.97 24.48 -19.65
C ARG A 144 -9.03 25.59 -19.42
N SER A 145 -9.01 26.19 -18.24
CA SER A 145 -9.77 27.40 -17.99
C SER A 145 -9.26 28.44 -18.96
N ALA A 146 -10.12 28.87 -19.85
CA ALA A 146 -9.89 30.06 -20.68
C ALA A 146 -9.90 31.28 -19.75
N ALA A 147 -8.74 31.61 -19.19
CA ALA A 147 -8.52 32.86 -18.49
C ALA A 147 -8.28 33.93 -19.53
N GLY A 148 -9.23 34.85 -19.61
CA GLY A 148 -9.40 36.09 -20.24
C GLY A 148 -8.21 36.76 -20.92
N ALA A 149 -8.35 36.92 -22.23
CA ALA A 149 -7.69 37.98 -22.98
C ALA A 149 -8.50 39.28 -22.81
N SER A 150 -8.16 40.11 -21.82
CA SER A 150 -8.54 41.51 -21.82
C SER A 150 -7.29 42.34 -22.12
N GLY A 151 -7.08 42.59 -23.39
CA GLY A 151 -6.04 43.48 -23.88
C GLY A 151 -6.45 44.95 -23.68
N THR A 152 -5.90 45.61 -22.70
CA THR A 152 -5.98 47.04 -22.58
C THR A 152 -4.84 47.68 -23.38
N LYS A 153 -5.13 48.20 -24.58
CA LYS A 153 -4.23 49.06 -25.35
C LYS A 153 -4.00 50.36 -24.58
N ARG A 154 -2.84 50.54 -24.00
CA ARG A 154 -2.35 51.83 -23.51
C ARG A 154 -1.67 52.55 -24.65
N SER A 155 -2.32 53.62 -25.19
CA SER A 155 -1.74 54.57 -26.13
C SER A 155 -0.60 55.35 -25.46
N ARG A 156 0.59 55.27 -26.02
CA ARG A 156 1.72 56.13 -25.66
C ARG A 156 1.57 57.47 -26.40
N LYS A 157 1.23 58.49 -25.66
CA LYS A 157 1.37 59.92 -26.14
C LYS A 157 2.85 60.27 -26.16
N ARG A 158 3.33 60.64 -27.35
CA ARG A 158 4.65 61.21 -27.60
C ARG A 158 4.68 62.63 -27.05
N ALA A 159 5.62 62.96 -26.18
CA ALA A 159 5.95 64.32 -25.81
C ALA A 159 7.11 64.77 -26.68
N THR A 160 6.92 65.96 -27.34
CA THR A 160 7.89 66.71 -28.15
C THR A 160 8.72 67.57 -27.19
N PRO A 161 10.04 67.76 -27.37
CA PRO A 161 10.79 68.67 -26.58
C PRO A 161 10.69 70.10 -27.22
N ALA A 162 10.48 71.08 -26.36
CA ALA A 162 10.60 72.53 -26.73
C ALA A 162 11.99 73.01 -26.34
N ALA A 163 12.47 73.93 -27.14
CA ALA A 163 13.74 74.61 -27.18
C ALA A 163 14.27 75.20 -25.87
#